data_c5278b62f25f015b9b66d44e5688a654
#
_entry.id   c5278b62f25f015b9b66d44e5688a654
#
_cell.length_a   1.000
_cell.length_b   1.000
_cell.length_c   1.000
_cell.angle_alpha   90.00
_cell.angle_beta   90.00
_cell.angle_gamma   90.00
#
_symmetry.space_group_name_H-M   'P 1'
#
loop_
_entity.id
_entity.type
_entity.pdbx_description
1 polymer ?
#
loop_
_entity_poly.entity_id
_entity_poly.type
_entity_poly.pdbx_seq_one_letter_code
_entity_poly.pdbx_strand_id
1 'polypeptide(L)'
;MKTLRKVTAVIVCTSLFLCSAVSLSAAESEPTQQQLDFFEKKIRPVLIQHCYECHSADSKNLKGSLLVDSKQGLLDGGDSGTALVPGKPDESLLLETMKYGEESYQMPPKGKLPDAIIADFEKWIAMGAADPRTEPSKKTVKTEIDFDKAREFWSFQPPQHYPDPEVKQKAWPKNKIDTFILAAQEAKGFTPAPAASKQTLIRRAYFDLIGLPPTPAEVDAFVKDQSPDAYARVIDRLLQSPHYGERWGRHWLDVARYAEDNTNMGPHNGPFPHAYRYRDWVVKAFNEDMPYDEFVIRQLATDFLPETGPEDYPALGFMGLGPSYHKEVALSQITLENRYADDWEDRVDSLCRGLLGLTMACARCHDHKYDPLTVKDYYGI
;
A
#
# COMPACT_ATOMS: atom_id res chain seq x y z
N MET A 1 62.90 -54.58 -14.57
CA MET A 1 62.73 -55.80 -13.77
C MET A 1 61.26 -55.87 -13.42
N LYS A 2 60.54 -56.76 -14.14
CA LYS A 2 59.83 -57.97 -13.69
C LYS A 2 59.01 -57.73 -12.42
N THR A 3 57.68 -57.86 -12.40
CA THR A 3 56.94 -59.11 -12.61
C THR A 3 55.46 -58.88 -12.84
N LEU A 4 54.94 -59.62 -13.81
CA LEU A 4 53.54 -59.89 -14.05
C LEU A 4 52.88 -60.62 -12.85
N ARG A 5 51.62 -60.30 -12.53
CA ARG A 5 50.68 -61.28 -11.98
C ARG A 5 49.28 -61.13 -12.56
N LYS A 6 48.82 -62.13 -13.15
CA LYS A 6 47.49 -62.43 -13.64
C LYS A 6 46.50 -62.48 -12.47
N VAL A 7 45.31 -61.91 -12.64
CA VAL A 7 44.16 -62.31 -11.84
C VAL A 7 42.92 -62.42 -12.73
N THR A 8 42.33 -63.52 -12.59
CA THR A 8 41.21 -64.20 -13.18
C THR A 8 39.92 -63.40 -13.22
N ALA A 9 39.23 -63.46 -14.35
CA ALA A 9 37.87 -62.94 -14.55
C ALA A 9 36.87 -63.81 -13.77
N VAL A 10 36.06 -63.20 -12.91
CA VAL A 10 34.84 -63.80 -12.38
C VAL A 10 33.66 -63.06 -12.99
N ILE A 11 32.94 -63.73 -13.86
CA ILE A 11 31.65 -63.29 -14.41
C ILE A 11 30.60 -63.48 -13.33
N VAL A 12 30.08 -62.37 -12.78
CA VAL A 12 28.88 -62.39 -11.94
C VAL A 12 27.74 -61.89 -12.78
N CYS A 13 26.85 -62.78 -13.13
CA CYS A 13 25.58 -62.52 -13.78
C CYS A 13 24.64 -61.90 -12.75
N THR A 14 24.49 -60.57 -12.75
CA THR A 14 23.44 -59.82 -11.96
C THR A 14 22.27 -59.58 -12.87
N SER A 15 21.19 -60.25 -12.64
CA SER A 15 19.88 -60.07 -13.22
C SER A 15 19.34 -58.66 -12.82
N LEU A 16 19.27 -57.73 -13.76
CA LEU A 16 18.53 -56.45 -13.59
C LEU A 16 17.04 -56.77 -13.57
N PHE A 17 16.44 -56.71 -12.39
CA PHE A 17 15.01 -56.52 -12.25
C PHE A 17 14.73 -55.04 -12.56
N LEU A 18 14.20 -54.76 -13.75
CA LEU A 18 13.57 -53.49 -14.07
C LEU A 18 12.24 -53.42 -13.30
N CYS A 19 12.26 -52.77 -12.15
CA CYS A 19 11.05 -52.37 -11.46
C CYS A 19 10.51 -51.09 -12.18
N SER A 20 9.63 -51.29 -13.15
CA SER A 20 8.87 -50.20 -13.76
C SER A 20 7.94 -49.64 -12.68
N ALA A 21 8.34 -48.52 -12.08
CA ALA A 21 7.43 -47.70 -11.29
C ALA A 21 6.37 -47.13 -12.23
N VAL A 22 5.23 -47.79 -12.28
CA VAL A 22 4.01 -47.22 -12.86
C VAL A 22 3.58 -46.12 -11.92
N SER A 23 3.89 -44.89 -12.28
CA SER A 23 3.24 -43.72 -11.68
C SER A 23 1.76 -43.81 -12.02
N LEU A 24 0.93 -44.29 -11.07
CA LEU A 24 -0.50 -44.09 -11.13
C LEU A 24 -0.73 -42.57 -11.00
N SER A 25 -0.77 -41.87 -12.12
CA SER A 25 -1.50 -40.61 -12.23
C SER A 25 -2.96 -40.99 -11.95
N ALA A 26 -3.50 -40.53 -10.83
CA ALA A 26 -4.93 -40.61 -10.57
C ALA A 26 -5.62 -39.88 -11.73
N ALA A 27 -6.15 -40.65 -12.70
CA ALA A 27 -7.01 -40.11 -13.71
C ALA A 27 -8.21 -39.51 -12.94
N GLU A 28 -8.40 -38.19 -13.02
CA GLU A 28 -9.62 -37.54 -12.57
C GLU A 28 -10.79 -38.22 -13.29
N SER A 29 -11.54 -39.02 -12.55
CA SER A 29 -12.74 -39.67 -13.08
C SER A 29 -13.74 -38.56 -13.44
N GLU A 30 -14.32 -38.65 -14.63
CA GLU A 30 -15.39 -37.73 -15.01
C GLU A 30 -16.49 -37.71 -13.94
N PRO A 31 -16.99 -36.52 -13.57
CA PRO A 31 -18.02 -36.43 -12.53
C PRO A 31 -19.28 -37.19 -12.93
N THR A 32 -19.84 -37.94 -12.00
CA THR A 32 -21.10 -38.65 -12.22
C THR A 32 -22.27 -37.70 -12.35
N GLN A 33 -23.34 -38.12 -13.05
CA GLN A 33 -24.56 -37.32 -13.16
C GLN A 33 -25.15 -36.93 -11.79
N GLN A 34 -25.02 -37.80 -10.78
CA GLN A 34 -25.49 -37.53 -9.42
C GLN A 34 -24.71 -36.39 -8.75
N GLN A 35 -23.39 -36.29 -8.99
CA GLN A 35 -22.58 -35.21 -8.47
C GLN A 35 -22.91 -33.88 -9.15
N LEU A 36 -23.13 -33.87 -10.47
CA LEU A 36 -23.53 -32.70 -11.23
C LEU A 36 -24.94 -32.22 -10.79
N ASP A 37 -25.87 -33.15 -10.63
CA ASP A 37 -27.23 -32.84 -10.12
C ASP A 37 -27.19 -32.24 -8.69
N PHE A 38 -26.27 -32.72 -7.86
CA PHE A 38 -26.08 -32.17 -6.51
C PHE A 38 -25.59 -30.73 -6.57
N PHE A 39 -24.61 -30.44 -7.41
CA PHE A 39 -24.12 -29.08 -7.61
C PHE A 39 -25.26 -28.15 -8.06
N GLU A 40 -25.99 -28.52 -9.13
CA GLU A 40 -27.03 -27.67 -9.71
C GLU A 40 -28.20 -27.40 -8.74
N LYS A 41 -28.55 -28.40 -7.90
CA LYS A 41 -29.70 -28.28 -6.98
C LYS A 41 -29.35 -27.67 -5.61
N LYS A 42 -28.11 -27.86 -5.14
CA LYS A 42 -27.72 -27.54 -3.76
C LYS A 42 -26.67 -26.42 -3.66
N ILE A 43 -25.71 -26.39 -4.54
CA ILE A 43 -24.55 -25.50 -4.46
C ILE A 43 -24.75 -24.24 -5.28
N ARG A 44 -25.03 -24.38 -6.57
CA ARG A 44 -25.15 -23.24 -7.49
C ARG A 44 -26.19 -22.19 -7.07
N PRO A 45 -27.39 -22.55 -6.58
CA PRO A 45 -28.37 -21.55 -6.12
C PRO A 45 -27.84 -20.71 -4.94
N VAL A 46 -27.09 -21.31 -4.03
CA VAL A 46 -26.49 -20.61 -2.89
C VAL A 46 -25.39 -19.67 -3.35
N LEU A 47 -24.52 -20.11 -4.26
CA LEU A 47 -23.49 -19.25 -4.85
C LEU A 47 -24.13 -18.01 -5.52
N ILE A 48 -25.17 -18.20 -6.32
CA ILE A 48 -25.88 -17.10 -6.98
C ILE A 48 -26.49 -16.13 -5.95
N GLN A 49 -27.17 -16.66 -4.94
CA GLN A 49 -27.94 -15.84 -4.00
C GLN A 49 -27.05 -15.09 -3.00
N HIS A 50 -25.92 -15.68 -2.57
CA HIS A 50 -25.16 -15.18 -1.42
C HIS A 50 -23.73 -14.73 -1.77
N CYS A 51 -23.19 -15.14 -2.94
CA CYS A 51 -21.79 -14.91 -3.27
C CYS A 51 -21.59 -14.05 -4.54
N TYR A 52 -22.42 -14.20 -5.58
CA TYR A 52 -22.22 -13.53 -6.89
C TYR A 52 -22.26 -12.01 -6.82
N GLU A 53 -22.99 -11.42 -5.87
CA GLU A 53 -23.03 -9.96 -5.70
C GLU A 53 -21.62 -9.35 -5.59
N CYS A 54 -20.70 -10.10 -4.93
CA CYS A 54 -19.32 -9.64 -4.67
C CYS A 54 -18.26 -10.47 -5.40
N HIS A 55 -18.56 -11.71 -5.83
CA HIS A 55 -17.59 -12.67 -6.32
C HIS A 55 -17.97 -13.25 -7.68
N SER A 56 -18.44 -12.44 -8.60
CA SER A 56 -18.73 -12.84 -9.98
C SER A 56 -18.14 -11.86 -10.99
N ALA A 57 -18.04 -12.28 -12.25
CA ALA A 57 -17.58 -11.42 -13.35
C ALA A 57 -18.49 -10.19 -13.56
N ASP A 58 -19.76 -10.28 -13.21
CA ASP A 58 -20.73 -9.19 -13.33
C ASP A 58 -20.80 -8.30 -12.09
N SER A 59 -20.04 -8.62 -11.01
CA SER A 59 -19.94 -7.78 -9.82
C SER A 59 -19.44 -6.38 -10.14
N LYS A 60 -20.11 -5.35 -9.60
CA LYS A 60 -19.68 -3.96 -9.74
C LYS A 60 -18.30 -3.73 -9.08
N ASN A 61 -18.08 -4.39 -7.94
CA ASN A 61 -16.84 -4.34 -7.17
C ASN A 61 -16.45 -5.77 -6.80
N LEU A 62 -15.63 -6.40 -7.63
CA LEU A 62 -15.11 -7.74 -7.32
C LEU A 62 -14.28 -7.68 -6.04
N LYS A 63 -14.62 -8.50 -5.07
CA LYS A 63 -13.96 -8.57 -3.76
C LYS A 63 -12.99 -9.76 -3.71
N GLY A 64 -11.80 -9.52 -3.11
CA GLY A 64 -10.80 -10.56 -2.93
C GLY A 64 -10.32 -11.23 -4.22
N SER A 65 -10.51 -10.59 -5.38
CA SER A 65 -10.21 -11.15 -6.71
C SER A 65 -10.79 -12.53 -6.99
N LEU A 66 -11.67 -13.04 -6.12
CA LEU A 66 -12.28 -14.37 -6.19
C LEU A 66 -13.49 -14.38 -7.14
N LEU A 67 -13.51 -15.31 -8.06
CA LEU A 67 -14.63 -15.56 -8.98
C LEU A 67 -15.25 -16.93 -8.65
N VAL A 68 -16.47 -16.91 -8.13
CA VAL A 68 -17.21 -18.14 -7.81
C VAL A 68 -18.28 -18.49 -8.85
N ASP A 69 -18.36 -17.72 -9.93
CA ASP A 69 -19.31 -17.90 -11.04
C ASP A 69 -18.80 -18.85 -12.13
N SER A 70 -17.58 -19.41 -12.00
CA SER A 70 -17.03 -20.46 -12.84
C SER A 70 -16.27 -21.49 -12.03
N LYS A 71 -16.13 -22.71 -12.59
CA LYS A 71 -15.30 -23.78 -12.02
C LYS A 71 -13.85 -23.32 -11.89
N GLN A 72 -13.31 -22.72 -12.95
CA GLN A 72 -11.93 -22.28 -12.99
C GLN A 72 -11.66 -21.18 -11.94
N GLY A 73 -12.55 -20.20 -11.81
CA GLY A 73 -12.40 -19.13 -10.81
C GLY A 73 -12.40 -19.63 -9.36
N LEU A 74 -13.17 -20.68 -9.06
CA LEU A 74 -13.13 -21.34 -7.75
C LEU A 74 -11.80 -22.06 -7.49
N LEU A 75 -11.22 -22.69 -8.52
CA LEU A 75 -9.96 -23.42 -8.43
C LEU A 75 -8.75 -22.46 -8.41
N ASP A 76 -8.81 -21.35 -9.16
CA ASP A 76 -7.77 -20.33 -9.19
C ASP A 76 -7.67 -19.62 -7.82
N GLY A 77 -8.81 -19.52 -7.09
CA GLY A 77 -8.87 -18.83 -5.80
C GLY A 77 -8.90 -17.31 -5.92
N GLY A 78 -8.44 -16.62 -4.90
CA GLY A 78 -8.44 -15.15 -4.82
C GLY A 78 -7.20 -14.61 -4.11
N ASP A 79 -7.25 -13.34 -3.72
CA ASP A 79 -6.14 -12.63 -3.05
C ASP A 79 -5.65 -13.35 -1.77
N SER A 80 -6.53 -14.13 -1.11
CA SER A 80 -6.21 -14.89 0.11
C SER A 80 -5.73 -16.33 -0.16
N GLY A 81 -5.55 -16.71 -1.42
CA GLY A 81 -5.08 -18.03 -1.83
C GLY A 81 -6.19 -18.96 -2.37
N THR A 82 -5.95 -20.27 -2.29
CA THR A 82 -6.80 -21.29 -2.91
C THR A 82 -8.17 -21.36 -2.21
N ALA A 83 -9.23 -21.03 -2.94
CA ALA A 83 -10.58 -21.01 -2.38
C ALA A 83 -11.18 -22.42 -2.25
N LEU A 84 -10.86 -23.33 -3.17
CA LEU A 84 -11.45 -24.66 -3.28
C LEU A 84 -10.38 -25.72 -3.58
N VAL A 85 -10.27 -26.73 -2.73
CA VAL A 85 -9.43 -27.92 -2.95
C VAL A 85 -10.34 -29.14 -3.10
N PRO A 86 -10.54 -29.66 -4.32
CA PRO A 86 -11.42 -30.81 -4.55
C PRO A 86 -11.03 -32.02 -3.70
N GLY A 87 -12.00 -32.65 -3.05
CA GLY A 87 -11.81 -33.78 -2.17
C GLY A 87 -11.30 -33.44 -0.76
N LYS A 88 -11.00 -32.17 -0.47
CA LYS A 88 -10.40 -31.76 0.80
C LYS A 88 -11.16 -30.55 1.41
N PRO A 89 -12.24 -30.83 2.12
CA PRO A 89 -13.04 -29.77 2.78
C PRO A 89 -12.20 -28.91 3.74
N ASP A 90 -11.34 -29.53 4.55
CA ASP A 90 -10.55 -28.85 5.58
C ASP A 90 -9.40 -27.98 5.01
N GLU A 91 -9.03 -28.17 3.73
CA GLU A 91 -8.05 -27.34 3.03
C GLU A 91 -8.73 -26.26 2.15
N SER A 92 -10.05 -26.18 2.14
CA SER A 92 -10.83 -25.27 1.29
C SER A 92 -11.25 -24.01 2.05
N LEU A 93 -10.61 -22.88 1.73
CA LEU A 93 -10.86 -21.56 2.37
C LEU A 93 -12.33 -21.14 2.23
N LEU A 94 -13.00 -21.49 1.13
CA LEU A 94 -14.42 -21.26 0.93
C LEU A 94 -15.26 -21.82 2.08
N LEU A 95 -15.01 -23.06 2.47
CA LEU A 95 -15.75 -23.73 3.55
C LEU A 95 -15.39 -23.18 4.91
N GLU A 96 -14.11 -22.88 5.15
CA GLU A 96 -13.62 -22.29 6.39
C GLU A 96 -14.31 -20.95 6.67
N THR A 97 -14.33 -20.06 5.69
CA THR A 97 -14.99 -18.74 5.82
C THR A 97 -16.49 -18.82 6.04
N MET A 98 -17.17 -19.85 5.49
CA MET A 98 -18.60 -20.11 5.69
C MET A 98 -18.91 -20.65 7.09
N LYS A 99 -17.97 -21.36 7.73
CA LYS A 99 -18.10 -21.88 9.11
C LYS A 99 -18.05 -20.75 10.15
N TYR A 100 -17.60 -19.55 9.81
CA TYR A 100 -17.49 -18.39 10.70
C TYR A 100 -16.54 -18.63 11.89
N GLY A 101 -15.38 -19.24 11.63
CA GLY A 101 -14.32 -19.42 12.61
C GLY A 101 -13.81 -18.09 13.17
N GLU A 102 -13.25 -18.09 14.39
CA GLU A 102 -12.77 -16.88 15.06
C GLU A 102 -11.55 -16.25 14.36
N GLU A 103 -10.75 -17.06 13.67
CA GLU A 103 -9.50 -16.63 12.99
C GLU A 103 -9.67 -16.43 11.48
N SER A 104 -10.86 -16.66 10.91
CA SER A 104 -11.11 -16.59 9.47
C SER A 104 -12.04 -15.45 9.08
N TYR A 105 -11.95 -14.99 7.82
CA TYR A 105 -12.95 -14.10 7.26
C TYR A 105 -14.32 -14.74 7.28
N GLN A 106 -15.34 -13.98 7.72
CA GLN A 106 -16.71 -14.47 7.84
C GLN A 106 -17.49 -14.18 6.55
N MET A 107 -17.85 -15.22 5.80
CA MET A 107 -18.59 -15.13 4.53
C MET A 107 -19.87 -15.99 4.55
N PRO A 108 -20.98 -15.47 4.01
CA PRO A 108 -21.18 -14.11 3.51
C PRO A 108 -21.28 -13.07 4.64
N PRO A 109 -20.91 -11.79 4.41
CA PRO A 109 -20.84 -10.78 5.47
C PRO A 109 -22.22 -10.39 6.05
N LYS A 110 -23.31 -10.77 5.37
CA LYS A 110 -24.70 -10.53 5.84
C LYS A 110 -25.16 -11.48 6.93
N GLY A 111 -24.37 -12.47 7.29
CA GLY A 111 -24.66 -13.45 8.35
C GLY A 111 -24.34 -14.88 7.93
N LYS A 112 -24.06 -15.72 8.94
CA LYS A 112 -23.75 -17.15 8.74
C LYS A 112 -24.92 -17.87 8.06
N LEU A 113 -24.61 -18.70 7.08
CA LEU A 113 -25.60 -19.56 6.43
C LEU A 113 -26.05 -20.68 7.39
N PRO A 114 -27.26 -21.24 7.22
CA PRO A 114 -27.71 -22.39 7.97
C PRO A 114 -26.73 -23.57 7.89
N ASP A 115 -26.51 -24.27 9.00
CA ASP A 115 -25.55 -25.38 9.08
C ASP A 115 -25.83 -26.48 8.06
N ALA A 116 -27.09 -26.69 7.68
CA ALA A 116 -27.46 -27.65 6.62
C ALA A 116 -26.89 -27.24 5.23
N ILE A 117 -26.81 -25.96 4.94
CA ILE A 117 -26.20 -25.45 3.68
C ILE A 117 -24.69 -25.63 3.75
N ILE A 118 -24.06 -25.31 4.88
CA ILE A 118 -22.60 -25.51 5.06
C ILE A 118 -22.25 -27.00 4.91
N ALA A 119 -23.08 -27.91 5.47
CA ALA A 119 -22.90 -29.34 5.31
C ALA A 119 -23.06 -29.80 3.84
N ASP A 120 -23.96 -29.19 3.06
CA ASP A 120 -24.08 -29.47 1.62
C ASP A 120 -22.78 -29.05 0.87
N PHE A 121 -22.15 -27.92 1.22
CA PHE A 121 -20.85 -27.51 0.66
C PHE A 121 -19.72 -28.46 1.07
N GLU A 122 -19.64 -28.84 2.33
CA GLU A 122 -18.66 -29.80 2.82
C GLU A 122 -18.75 -31.14 2.07
N LYS A 123 -19.99 -31.67 1.93
CA LYS A 123 -20.25 -32.86 1.15
C LYS A 123 -19.88 -32.72 -0.32
N TRP A 124 -20.22 -31.60 -0.95
CA TRP A 124 -19.86 -31.32 -2.34
C TRP A 124 -18.35 -31.33 -2.55
N ILE A 125 -17.60 -30.65 -1.68
CA ILE A 125 -16.13 -30.61 -1.74
C ILE A 125 -15.55 -32.02 -1.53
N ALA A 126 -16.03 -32.77 -0.52
CA ALA A 126 -15.58 -34.13 -0.24
C ALA A 126 -15.82 -35.09 -1.42
N MET A 127 -16.87 -34.89 -2.21
CA MET A 127 -17.17 -35.67 -3.42
C MET A 127 -16.33 -35.27 -4.63
N GLY A 128 -15.34 -34.35 -4.50
CA GLY A 128 -14.48 -33.90 -5.59
C GLY A 128 -14.93 -32.59 -6.26
N ALA A 129 -15.87 -31.86 -5.64
CA ALA A 129 -16.32 -30.52 -6.07
C ALA A 129 -16.76 -30.47 -7.56
N ALA A 130 -17.55 -31.46 -8.00
CA ALA A 130 -18.06 -31.54 -9.37
C ALA A 130 -18.80 -30.26 -9.74
N ASP A 131 -18.40 -29.62 -10.83
CA ASP A 131 -18.95 -28.38 -11.34
C ASP A 131 -19.06 -28.45 -12.86
N PRO A 132 -20.27 -28.38 -13.45
CA PRO A 132 -20.45 -28.50 -14.89
C PRO A 132 -20.14 -27.21 -15.69
N ARG A 133 -19.83 -26.11 -14.99
CA ARG A 133 -19.57 -24.82 -15.64
C ARG A 133 -18.19 -24.82 -16.31
N THR A 134 -18.16 -24.94 -17.62
CA THR A 134 -16.93 -24.99 -18.43
C THR A 134 -16.49 -23.65 -18.97
N GLU A 135 -17.41 -22.67 -19.02
CA GLU A 135 -17.10 -21.33 -19.50
C GLU A 135 -16.24 -20.60 -18.47
N PRO A 136 -15.08 -20.07 -18.88
CA PRO A 136 -14.29 -19.21 -18.01
C PRO A 136 -15.07 -17.92 -17.71
N SER A 137 -14.90 -17.39 -16.50
CA SER A 137 -15.43 -16.06 -16.17
C SER A 137 -14.91 -15.03 -17.18
N LYS A 138 -15.77 -14.18 -17.70
CA LYS A 138 -15.41 -13.17 -18.72
C LYS A 138 -14.43 -12.12 -18.25
N LYS A 139 -14.28 -11.91 -16.94
CA LYS A 139 -13.21 -11.10 -16.34
C LYS A 139 -12.02 -12.01 -16.04
N THR A 140 -10.98 -11.88 -16.83
CA THR A 140 -9.63 -12.30 -16.40
C THR A 140 -9.20 -11.36 -15.26
N VAL A 141 -9.29 -11.82 -14.03
CA VAL A 141 -8.60 -11.15 -12.93
C VAL A 141 -7.13 -11.36 -13.21
N LYS A 142 -6.41 -10.30 -13.55
CA LYS A 142 -4.96 -10.35 -13.60
C LYS A 142 -4.48 -10.55 -12.17
N THR A 143 -4.12 -11.76 -11.83
CA THR A 143 -3.58 -12.13 -10.51
C THR A 143 -2.09 -11.81 -10.39
N GLU A 144 -1.41 -11.55 -11.49
CA GLU A 144 0.01 -11.21 -11.49
C GLU A 144 0.25 -9.84 -12.09
N ILE A 145 0.99 -9.02 -11.34
CA ILE A 145 1.53 -7.77 -11.87
C ILE A 145 2.72 -8.11 -12.74
N ASP A 146 2.69 -7.66 -13.98
CA ASP A 146 3.87 -7.62 -14.84
C ASP A 146 4.80 -6.52 -14.32
N PHE A 147 5.76 -6.92 -13.48
CA PHE A 147 6.67 -6.00 -12.80
C PHE A 147 7.51 -5.18 -13.79
N ASP A 148 7.92 -5.76 -14.91
CA ASP A 148 8.73 -5.06 -15.91
C ASP A 148 7.90 -3.96 -16.56
N LYS A 149 6.69 -4.26 -16.96
CA LYS A 149 5.75 -3.28 -17.49
C LYS A 149 5.30 -2.23 -16.48
N ALA A 150 5.10 -2.63 -15.21
CA ALA A 150 4.71 -1.71 -14.16
C ALA A 150 5.80 -0.69 -13.83
N ARG A 151 7.08 -1.08 -13.93
CA ARG A 151 8.23 -0.17 -13.78
C ARG A 151 8.32 0.89 -14.88
N GLU A 152 7.71 0.67 -16.05
CA GLU A 152 7.64 1.67 -17.13
C GLU A 152 6.65 2.81 -16.82
N PHE A 153 5.81 2.66 -15.79
CA PHE A 153 4.88 3.72 -15.41
C PHE A 153 5.64 5.00 -15.04
N TRP A 154 5.14 6.13 -15.49
CA TRP A 154 5.87 7.41 -15.44
C TRP A 154 6.42 7.78 -14.06
N SER A 155 5.70 7.44 -12.96
CA SER A 155 6.14 7.78 -11.60
C SER A 155 7.32 6.95 -11.09
N PHE A 156 7.64 5.83 -11.75
CA PHE A 156 8.81 5.00 -11.46
C PHE A 156 9.99 5.28 -12.42
N GLN A 157 9.82 6.23 -13.32
CA GLN A 157 10.88 6.64 -14.24
C GLN A 157 11.60 7.88 -13.70
N PRO A 158 12.92 8.00 -13.95
CA PRO A 158 13.64 9.22 -13.60
C PRO A 158 12.99 10.46 -14.22
N PRO A 159 12.96 11.61 -13.49
CA PRO A 159 12.44 12.86 -14.04
C PRO A 159 13.13 13.22 -15.36
N GLN A 160 12.33 13.64 -16.33
CA GLN A 160 12.84 14.04 -17.66
C GLN A 160 12.54 15.50 -17.92
N HIS A 161 13.40 16.13 -18.76
CA HIS A 161 13.15 17.45 -19.29
C HIS A 161 12.13 17.38 -20.43
N TYR A 162 10.99 18.02 -20.24
CA TYR A 162 10.02 18.21 -21.32
C TYR A 162 10.17 19.60 -21.92
N PRO A 163 10.05 19.75 -23.25
CA PRO A 163 10.02 21.06 -23.90
C PRO A 163 8.80 21.83 -23.43
N ASP A 164 8.91 23.17 -23.41
CA ASP A 164 7.80 24.02 -23.07
C ASP A 164 6.68 23.87 -24.13
N PRO A 165 5.43 23.63 -23.75
CA PRO A 165 4.34 23.52 -24.69
C PRO A 165 4.07 24.88 -25.35
N GLU A 166 3.60 24.85 -26.59
CA GLU A 166 3.14 26.07 -27.24
C GLU A 166 1.83 26.57 -26.63
N VAL A 167 1.79 27.87 -26.36
CA VAL A 167 0.62 28.56 -25.81
C VAL A 167 0.25 29.77 -26.64
N LYS A 168 -1.04 30.08 -26.71
CA LYS A 168 -1.56 31.26 -27.46
C LYS A 168 -1.28 32.57 -26.73
N GLN A 169 -1.49 32.58 -25.42
CA GLN A 169 -1.32 33.76 -24.57
C GLN A 169 0.12 33.86 -24.01
N LYS A 170 1.11 34.07 -24.89
CA LYS A 170 2.54 34.07 -24.54
C LYS A 170 2.96 35.04 -23.44
N ALA A 171 2.18 36.09 -23.17
CA ALA A 171 2.47 37.09 -22.13
C ALA A 171 1.95 36.74 -20.73
N TRP A 172 1.14 35.68 -20.60
CA TRP A 172 0.55 35.30 -19.31
C TRP A 172 1.52 34.50 -18.42
N PRO A 173 2.27 33.49 -18.94
CA PRO A 173 3.18 32.71 -18.12
C PRO A 173 4.32 33.58 -17.56
N LYS A 174 4.62 33.43 -16.28
CA LYS A 174 5.77 34.06 -15.61
C LYS A 174 6.92 33.08 -15.38
N ASN A 175 6.61 31.81 -15.38
CA ASN A 175 7.58 30.72 -15.22
C ASN A 175 7.17 29.50 -16.07
N LYS A 176 8.00 28.48 -16.08
CA LYS A 176 7.79 27.27 -16.87
C LYS A 176 6.50 26.51 -16.45
N ILE A 177 6.18 26.47 -15.16
CA ILE A 177 4.97 25.79 -14.65
C ILE A 177 3.73 26.44 -15.24
N ASP A 178 3.68 27.78 -15.26
CA ASP A 178 2.55 28.53 -15.83
C ASP A 178 2.32 28.15 -17.30
N THR A 179 3.38 27.88 -18.07
CA THR A 179 3.26 27.49 -19.48
C THR A 179 2.53 26.15 -19.63
N PHE A 180 2.86 25.14 -18.81
CA PHE A 180 2.16 23.86 -18.80
C PHE A 180 0.71 24.00 -18.36
N ILE A 181 0.44 24.80 -17.33
CA ILE A 181 -0.92 25.06 -16.85
C ILE A 181 -1.75 25.74 -17.94
N LEU A 182 -1.20 26.78 -18.56
CA LEU A 182 -1.89 27.53 -19.63
C LEU A 182 -2.20 26.64 -20.84
N ALA A 183 -1.23 25.81 -21.28
CA ALA A 183 -1.45 24.88 -22.37
C ALA A 183 -2.62 23.92 -22.07
N ALA A 184 -2.68 23.39 -20.84
CA ALA A 184 -3.77 22.51 -20.42
C ALA A 184 -5.13 23.25 -20.36
N GLN A 185 -5.16 24.52 -19.93
CA GLN A 185 -6.35 25.36 -19.92
C GLN A 185 -6.82 25.65 -21.34
N GLU A 186 -5.92 26.07 -22.22
CA GLU A 186 -6.22 26.40 -23.63
C GLU A 186 -6.73 25.18 -24.39
N ALA A 187 -6.16 23.99 -24.13
CA ALA A 187 -6.63 22.73 -24.72
C ALA A 187 -8.08 22.39 -24.36
N LYS A 188 -8.55 22.85 -23.19
CA LYS A 188 -9.93 22.68 -22.72
C LYS A 188 -10.83 23.90 -23.00
N GLY A 189 -10.32 24.92 -23.69
CA GLY A 189 -11.07 26.12 -24.01
C GLY A 189 -11.23 27.09 -22.83
N PHE A 190 -10.44 26.94 -21.75
CA PHE A 190 -10.46 27.86 -20.63
C PHE A 190 -9.47 29.03 -20.85
N THR A 191 -9.79 30.16 -20.25
CA THR A 191 -8.90 31.31 -20.16
C THR A 191 -8.54 31.58 -18.69
N PRO A 192 -7.29 32.00 -18.40
CA PRO A 192 -6.92 32.39 -17.05
C PRO A 192 -7.82 33.49 -16.48
N ALA A 193 -8.12 33.40 -15.20
CA ALA A 193 -8.83 34.44 -14.50
C ALA A 193 -7.98 35.74 -14.42
N PRO A 194 -8.61 36.91 -14.31
CA PRO A 194 -7.88 38.15 -14.05
C PRO A 194 -7.02 38.09 -12.79
N ALA A 195 -5.93 38.87 -12.77
CA ALA A 195 -5.08 38.97 -11.60
C ALA A 195 -5.87 39.43 -10.37
N ALA A 196 -5.60 38.84 -9.22
CA ALA A 196 -6.23 39.17 -7.96
C ALA A 196 -5.84 40.60 -7.52
N SER A 197 -6.71 41.27 -6.76
CA SER A 197 -6.40 42.59 -6.16
C SER A 197 -5.22 42.47 -5.16
N LYS A 198 -4.52 43.58 -4.91
CA LYS A 198 -3.44 43.63 -3.92
C LYS A 198 -3.89 43.16 -2.54
N GLN A 199 -5.11 43.52 -2.09
CA GLN A 199 -5.67 43.06 -0.83
C GLN A 199 -5.82 41.55 -0.80
N THR A 200 -6.30 40.96 -1.89
CA THR A 200 -6.45 39.51 -2.01
C THR A 200 -5.09 38.81 -2.04
N LEU A 201 -4.11 39.36 -2.76
CA LEU A 201 -2.76 38.78 -2.85
C LEU A 201 -2.05 38.75 -1.50
N ILE A 202 -2.03 39.89 -0.77
CA ILE A 202 -1.36 39.93 0.53
C ILE A 202 -2.05 38.99 1.54
N ARG A 203 -3.39 38.96 1.54
CA ARG A 203 -4.12 38.02 2.40
C ARG A 203 -3.76 36.58 2.12
N ARG A 204 -3.72 36.16 0.85
CA ARG A 204 -3.34 34.80 0.46
C ARG A 204 -1.91 34.48 0.90
N ALA A 205 -0.95 35.37 0.60
CA ALA A 205 0.44 35.17 0.99
C ALA A 205 0.61 34.97 2.50
N TYR A 206 -0.06 35.73 3.32
CA TYR A 206 0.01 35.61 4.77
C TYR A 206 -0.57 34.29 5.28
N PHE A 207 -1.76 33.90 4.81
CA PHE A 207 -2.34 32.64 5.23
C PHE A 207 -1.58 31.41 4.72
N ASP A 208 -1.04 31.48 3.51
CA ASP A 208 -0.30 30.37 2.92
C ASP A 208 1.08 30.21 3.59
N LEU A 209 1.80 31.30 3.81
CA LEU A 209 3.18 31.22 4.30
C LEU A 209 3.28 31.14 5.83
N ILE A 210 2.47 31.91 6.56
CA ILE A 210 2.59 31.98 8.02
C ILE A 210 1.31 31.61 8.79
N GLY A 211 0.21 31.36 8.08
CA GLY A 211 -1.06 30.96 8.70
C GLY A 211 -1.82 32.05 9.45
N LEU A 212 -1.33 33.29 9.43
CA LEU A 212 -1.88 34.45 10.15
C LEU A 212 -2.40 35.52 9.16
N PRO A 213 -3.40 36.33 9.52
CA PRO A 213 -3.83 37.44 8.68
C PRO A 213 -2.81 38.60 8.71
N PRO A 214 -2.68 39.37 7.62
CA PRO A 214 -1.96 40.65 7.67
C PRO A 214 -2.69 41.68 8.55
N THR A 215 -1.95 42.57 9.19
CA THR A 215 -2.50 43.73 9.89
C THR A 215 -3.06 44.75 8.88
N PRO A 216 -4.02 45.58 9.27
CA PRO A 216 -4.51 46.67 8.40
C PRO A 216 -3.39 47.56 7.88
N ALA A 217 -2.40 47.90 8.72
CA ALA A 217 -1.26 48.72 8.31
C ALA A 217 -0.40 48.08 7.23
N GLU A 218 -0.18 46.77 7.29
CA GLU A 218 0.55 46.02 6.27
C GLU A 218 -0.21 45.96 4.94
N VAL A 219 -1.54 45.79 5.02
CA VAL A 219 -2.39 45.81 3.81
C VAL A 219 -2.30 47.19 3.17
N ASP A 220 -2.43 48.28 3.95
CA ASP A 220 -2.39 49.63 3.45
C ASP A 220 -1.04 49.99 2.83
N ALA A 221 0.07 49.58 3.49
CA ALA A 221 1.42 49.75 2.97
C ALA A 221 1.61 49.06 1.62
N PHE A 222 1.19 47.80 1.50
CA PHE A 222 1.32 47.05 0.25
C PHE A 222 0.43 47.59 -0.87
N VAL A 223 -0.80 48.02 -0.56
CA VAL A 223 -1.70 48.61 -1.55
C VAL A 223 -1.15 49.93 -2.12
N LYS A 224 -0.54 50.76 -1.27
CA LYS A 224 0.06 52.02 -1.65
C LYS A 224 1.39 51.87 -2.40
N ASP A 225 2.10 50.80 -2.20
CA ASP A 225 3.39 50.54 -2.86
C ASP A 225 3.17 50.20 -4.34
N GLN A 226 3.63 51.05 -5.24
CA GLN A 226 3.51 50.89 -6.70
C GLN A 226 4.77 50.30 -7.36
N SER A 227 5.76 49.92 -6.58
CA SER A 227 6.99 49.35 -7.12
C SER A 227 6.74 47.94 -7.73
N PRO A 228 7.44 47.57 -8.79
CA PRO A 228 7.22 46.33 -9.50
C PRO A 228 7.53 45.08 -8.64
N ASP A 229 8.40 45.20 -7.64
CA ASP A 229 8.84 44.18 -6.72
C ASP A 229 8.07 44.18 -5.36
N ALA A 230 7.05 45.01 -5.22
CA ALA A 230 6.30 45.15 -3.97
C ALA A 230 5.79 43.78 -3.42
N TYR A 231 5.27 42.90 -4.29
CA TYR A 231 4.79 41.59 -3.89
C TYR A 231 5.92 40.66 -3.51
N ALA A 232 7.04 40.65 -4.25
CA ALA A 232 8.21 39.86 -3.92
C ALA A 232 8.76 40.18 -2.53
N ARG A 233 8.86 41.49 -2.18
CA ARG A 233 9.28 41.92 -0.85
C ARG A 233 8.34 41.46 0.27
N VAL A 234 7.05 41.39 0.02
CA VAL A 234 6.10 40.80 0.99
C VAL A 234 6.40 39.31 1.18
N ILE A 235 6.59 38.56 0.09
CA ILE A 235 6.92 37.11 0.15
C ILE A 235 8.24 36.90 0.90
N ASP A 236 9.30 37.60 0.53
CA ASP A 236 10.63 37.46 1.16
C ASP A 236 10.57 37.72 2.67
N ARG A 237 9.83 38.74 3.08
CA ARG A 237 9.63 39.04 4.51
C ARG A 237 8.88 37.92 5.23
N LEU A 238 7.87 37.34 4.61
CA LEU A 238 7.09 36.23 5.20
C LEU A 238 7.91 34.93 5.29
N LEU A 239 8.73 34.65 4.31
CA LEU A 239 9.65 33.50 4.33
C LEU A 239 10.72 33.63 5.43
N GLN A 240 11.13 34.86 5.78
CA GLN A 240 12.04 35.13 6.88
C GLN A 240 11.37 35.14 8.27
N SER A 241 10.06 35.02 8.32
CA SER A 241 9.32 35.00 9.58
C SER A 241 9.46 33.65 10.28
N PRO A 242 9.69 33.61 11.62
CA PRO A 242 9.72 32.35 12.37
C PRO A 242 8.40 31.58 12.28
N HIS A 243 7.29 32.26 12.01
CA HIS A 243 5.98 31.64 11.80
C HIS A 243 5.90 30.80 10.52
N TYR A 244 6.84 30.97 9.57
CA TYR A 244 6.92 30.13 8.38
C TYR A 244 7.17 28.66 8.76
N GLY A 245 8.18 28.41 9.58
CA GLY A 245 8.49 27.06 10.08
C GLY A 245 7.38 26.48 10.96
N GLU A 246 6.73 27.32 11.80
CA GLU A 246 5.58 26.87 12.60
C GLU A 246 4.41 26.43 11.71
N ARG A 247 4.13 27.18 10.65
CA ARG A 247 3.06 26.88 9.69
C ARG A 247 3.35 25.63 8.87
N TRP A 248 4.54 25.54 8.28
CA TRP A 248 4.89 24.46 7.35
C TRP A 248 5.38 23.22 8.06
N GLY A 249 6.06 23.37 9.19
CA GLY A 249 6.45 22.28 10.06
C GLY A 249 5.26 21.43 10.50
N ARG A 250 4.11 22.05 10.76
CA ARG A 250 2.90 21.30 11.10
C ARG A 250 2.48 20.32 10.01
N HIS A 251 2.58 20.68 8.73
CA HIS A 251 2.23 19.78 7.63
C HIS A 251 3.17 18.57 7.57
N TRP A 252 4.46 18.80 7.87
CA TRP A 252 5.41 17.71 7.97
C TRP A 252 5.15 16.81 9.18
N LEU A 253 4.79 17.38 10.31
CA LEU A 253 4.44 16.60 11.51
C LEU A 253 3.24 15.70 11.28
N ASP A 254 2.27 16.11 10.45
CA ASP A 254 1.16 15.25 10.01
C ASP A 254 1.67 14.07 9.14
N VAL A 255 2.63 14.29 8.25
CA VAL A 255 3.28 13.24 7.45
C VAL A 255 4.03 12.25 8.35
N ALA A 256 4.77 12.75 9.32
CA ALA A 256 5.53 11.98 10.30
C ALA A 256 4.64 11.25 11.33
N ARG A 257 3.32 11.50 11.32
CA ARG A 257 2.39 10.99 12.34
C ARG A 257 2.83 11.34 13.76
N TYR A 258 3.39 12.53 13.91
CA TYR A 258 3.93 13.01 15.18
C TYR A 258 2.87 13.06 16.25
N ALA A 259 3.21 12.52 17.42
CA ALA A 259 2.41 12.63 18.63
C ALA A 259 3.28 12.99 19.84
N GLU A 260 2.79 13.92 20.66
CA GLU A 260 3.40 14.24 21.95
C GLU A 260 2.91 13.31 23.07
N ASP A 261 1.79 12.66 22.84
CA ASP A 261 1.13 11.79 23.80
C ASP A 261 0.87 10.40 23.19
N ASN A 262 0.66 9.43 24.06
CA ASN A 262 0.44 8.05 23.66
C ASN A 262 -1.07 7.78 23.53
N THR A 263 -1.48 7.09 22.47
CA THR A 263 -2.88 6.73 22.20
C THR A 263 -3.49 5.82 23.29
N ASN A 264 -2.65 5.16 24.07
CA ASN A 264 -3.06 4.25 25.13
C ASN A 264 -2.86 4.89 26.50
N MET A 265 -3.82 5.68 26.95
CA MET A 265 -3.84 6.38 28.23
C MET A 265 -4.12 5.42 29.40
N GLY A 266 -3.17 4.53 29.69
CA GLY A 266 -3.16 3.73 30.92
C GLY A 266 -2.26 4.36 32.00
N PRO A 267 -2.36 3.92 33.28
CA PRO A 267 -1.56 4.48 34.37
C PRO A 267 -0.03 4.33 34.19
N HIS A 268 0.39 3.57 33.20
CA HIS A 268 1.80 3.35 32.84
C HIS A 268 2.24 4.02 31.54
N ASN A 269 1.35 4.73 30.85
CA ASN A 269 1.58 5.34 29.55
C ASN A 269 1.55 6.87 29.67
N GLY A 270 2.65 7.44 30.13
CA GLY A 270 2.84 8.89 30.13
C GLY A 270 3.12 9.44 28.73
N PRO A 271 3.01 10.77 28.56
CA PRO A 271 3.41 11.45 27.35
C PRO A 271 4.90 11.21 27.04
N PHE A 272 5.29 11.37 25.79
CA PHE A 272 6.70 11.37 25.39
C PHE A 272 7.38 12.65 25.92
N PRO A 273 8.21 12.61 26.96
CA PRO A 273 8.65 13.81 27.67
C PRO A 273 9.52 14.75 26.83
N HIS A 274 10.03 14.26 25.70
CA HIS A 274 10.95 15.00 24.83
C HIS A 274 10.46 15.08 23.37
N ALA A 275 9.21 14.73 23.09
CA ALA A 275 8.64 14.79 21.75
C ALA A 275 8.78 16.19 21.11
N TYR A 276 8.60 17.26 21.91
CA TYR A 276 8.73 18.63 21.45
C TYR A 276 10.06 18.92 20.74
N ARG A 277 11.15 18.20 21.06
CA ARG A 277 12.46 18.41 20.43
C ARG A 277 12.44 18.10 18.94
N TYR A 278 11.70 17.06 18.53
CA TYR A 278 11.53 16.76 17.11
C TYR A 278 10.72 17.85 16.42
N ARG A 279 9.61 18.29 17.02
CA ARG A 279 8.81 19.40 16.49
C ARG A 279 9.67 20.66 16.31
N ASP A 280 10.44 21.02 17.33
CA ASP A 280 11.28 22.22 17.31
C ASP A 280 12.40 22.09 16.26
N TRP A 281 12.96 20.89 16.07
CA TRP A 281 13.93 20.62 15.02
C TRP A 281 13.28 20.79 13.62
N VAL A 282 12.08 20.26 13.40
CA VAL A 282 11.35 20.42 12.13
C VAL A 282 11.08 21.90 11.85
N VAL A 283 10.55 22.65 12.83
CA VAL A 283 10.30 24.08 12.68
C VAL A 283 11.57 24.85 12.32
N LYS A 284 12.69 24.53 13.00
CA LYS A 284 14.01 25.11 12.72
C LYS A 284 14.46 24.81 11.29
N ALA A 285 14.38 23.54 10.86
CA ALA A 285 14.79 23.12 9.51
C ALA A 285 14.02 23.87 8.42
N PHE A 286 12.71 24.09 8.58
CA PHE A 286 11.92 24.91 7.65
C PHE A 286 12.33 26.39 7.68
N ASN A 287 12.62 26.97 8.84
CA ASN A 287 13.04 28.36 8.94
C ASN A 287 14.46 28.62 8.40
N GLU A 288 15.30 27.60 8.40
CA GLU A 288 16.66 27.63 7.85
C GLU A 288 16.71 27.24 6.36
N ASP A 289 15.53 26.96 5.77
CA ASP A 289 15.42 26.50 4.36
C ASP A 289 16.34 25.31 4.06
N MET A 290 16.36 24.33 4.98
CA MET A 290 17.18 23.13 4.83
C MET A 290 16.82 22.40 3.53
N PRO A 291 17.81 22.05 2.67
CA PRO A 291 17.55 21.28 1.46
C PRO A 291 16.79 19.98 1.76
N TYR A 292 15.82 19.64 0.90
CA TYR A 292 14.90 18.52 1.16
C TYR A 292 15.61 17.17 1.30
N ASP A 293 16.63 16.92 0.49
CA ASP A 293 17.46 15.72 0.56
C ASP A 293 18.21 15.62 1.89
N GLU A 294 18.81 16.73 2.37
CA GLU A 294 19.43 16.79 3.69
C GLU A 294 18.39 16.60 4.81
N PHE A 295 17.23 17.25 4.69
CA PHE A 295 16.14 17.13 5.65
C PHE A 295 15.66 15.68 5.81
N VAL A 296 15.54 14.92 4.69
CA VAL A 296 15.17 13.50 4.73
C VAL A 296 16.27 12.64 5.31
N ILE A 297 17.52 12.82 4.84
CA ILE A 297 18.67 12.03 5.31
C ILE A 297 18.85 12.18 6.83
N ARG A 298 18.75 13.39 7.36
CA ARG A 298 18.86 13.63 8.80
C ARG A 298 17.76 12.94 9.61
N GLN A 299 16.57 12.81 9.09
CA GLN A 299 15.48 12.12 9.79
C GLN A 299 15.60 10.59 9.79
N LEU A 300 16.36 10.04 8.87
CA LEU A 300 16.53 8.59 8.74
C LEU A 300 17.87 8.08 9.26
N ALA A 301 18.92 8.90 9.23
CA ALA A 301 20.29 8.44 9.39
C ALA A 301 21.21 9.44 10.10
N THR A 302 20.70 10.38 10.88
CA THR A 302 21.51 11.37 11.61
C THR A 302 22.62 10.71 12.45
N ASP A 303 22.34 9.57 13.06
CA ASP A 303 23.29 8.82 13.88
C ASP A 303 24.43 8.16 13.08
N PHE A 304 24.32 8.08 11.76
CA PHE A 304 25.36 7.60 10.85
C PHE A 304 26.15 8.71 10.17
N LEU A 305 25.75 9.97 10.32
CA LEU A 305 26.41 11.10 9.69
C LEU A 305 27.55 11.62 10.60
N PRO A 306 28.80 11.65 10.15
CA PRO A 306 29.95 12.02 10.98
C PRO A 306 29.97 13.49 11.40
N GLU A 307 29.25 14.37 10.68
CA GLU A 307 29.18 15.82 10.93
C GLU A 307 28.06 16.23 11.89
N THR A 308 27.24 15.27 12.37
CA THR A 308 26.10 15.57 13.25
C THR A 308 26.46 15.45 14.72
N GLY A 309 25.80 16.30 15.54
CA GLY A 309 25.95 16.33 17.00
C GLY A 309 24.65 15.98 17.72
N PRO A 310 24.68 16.04 19.07
CA PRO A 310 23.49 15.77 19.89
C PRO A 310 22.28 16.67 19.57
N GLU A 311 22.50 17.86 19.01
CA GLU A 311 21.47 18.80 18.58
C GLU A 311 20.68 18.34 17.35
N ASP A 312 21.26 17.43 16.54
CA ASP A 312 20.61 16.89 15.34
C ASP A 312 19.83 15.61 15.63
N TYR A 313 20.13 14.87 16.69
CA TYR A 313 19.43 13.62 17.04
C TYR A 313 17.91 13.73 17.18
N PRO A 314 17.32 14.90 17.56
CA PRO A 314 15.87 15.04 17.51
C PRO A 314 15.24 14.73 16.15
N ALA A 315 15.98 14.86 15.04
CA ALA A 315 15.53 14.47 13.70
C ALA A 315 15.02 13.02 13.61
N LEU A 316 15.66 12.10 14.35
CA LEU A 316 15.27 10.68 14.41
C LEU A 316 13.86 10.46 15.00
N GLY A 317 13.24 11.53 15.54
CA GLY A 317 11.86 11.51 15.98
C GLY A 317 10.86 11.15 14.86
N PHE A 318 11.23 11.31 13.60
CA PHE A 318 10.42 10.84 12.46
C PHE A 318 10.05 9.36 12.58
N MET A 319 11.02 8.52 12.93
CA MET A 319 10.80 7.08 13.13
C MET A 319 10.41 6.71 14.56
N GLY A 320 10.71 7.58 15.55
CA GLY A 320 10.59 7.26 16.97
C GLY A 320 9.32 7.76 17.67
N LEU A 321 8.59 8.72 17.09
CA LEU A 321 7.45 9.39 17.72
C LEU A 321 6.10 9.05 17.07
N GLY A 322 6.04 7.97 16.29
CA GLY A 322 4.78 7.41 15.83
C GLY A 322 3.96 6.79 16.98
N PRO A 323 2.69 6.41 16.71
CA PRO A 323 1.88 5.69 17.69
C PRO A 323 2.60 4.45 18.20
N SER A 324 2.51 4.17 19.49
CA SER A 324 3.10 2.99 20.11
C SER A 324 2.04 2.20 20.84
N TYR A 325 1.89 0.92 20.48
CA TYR A 325 0.82 0.05 20.96
C TYR A 325 1.26 -0.96 22.02
N HIS A 326 2.56 -1.07 22.30
CA HIS A 326 3.16 -2.17 23.08
C HIS A 326 3.39 -1.90 24.58
N LYS A 327 2.94 -0.78 25.12
CA LYS A 327 3.27 -0.38 26.51
C LYS A 327 2.43 -1.07 27.61
N GLU A 328 1.52 -1.98 27.26
CA GLU A 328 0.75 -2.74 28.25
C GLU A 328 1.47 -4.05 28.61
N VAL A 329 2.22 -4.03 29.71
CA VAL A 329 3.01 -5.18 30.20
C VAL A 329 2.18 -6.40 30.64
N ALA A 330 0.85 -6.28 30.73
CA ALA A 330 -0.04 -7.37 31.17
C ALA A 330 -0.61 -8.22 30.03
N LEU A 331 -0.20 -7.99 28.77
CA LEU A 331 -0.70 -8.70 27.61
C LEU A 331 -0.01 -10.04 27.41
N SER A 332 -0.69 -10.98 26.75
CA SER A 332 -0.06 -12.24 26.34
C SER A 332 1.08 -12.00 25.36
N GLN A 333 2.07 -12.91 25.31
CA GLN A 333 3.21 -12.81 24.41
C GLN A 333 2.81 -12.59 22.95
N ILE A 334 1.83 -13.35 22.46
CA ILE A 334 1.33 -13.23 21.08
C ILE A 334 0.70 -11.86 20.80
N THR A 335 0.01 -11.29 21.78
CA THR A 335 -0.58 -9.96 21.63
C THR A 335 0.50 -8.89 21.58
N LEU A 336 1.57 -9.03 22.36
CA LEU A 336 2.72 -8.12 22.32
C LEU A 336 3.42 -8.20 20.96
N GLU A 337 3.65 -9.40 20.44
CA GLU A 337 4.27 -9.60 19.12
C GLU A 337 3.44 -8.97 17.99
N ASN A 338 2.12 -9.12 18.02
CA ASN A 338 1.23 -8.46 17.08
C ASN A 338 1.32 -6.94 17.17
N ARG A 339 1.39 -6.38 18.39
CA ARG A 339 1.53 -4.92 18.57
C ARG A 339 2.88 -4.39 18.10
N TYR A 340 3.98 -5.12 18.31
CA TYR A 340 5.26 -4.77 17.70
C TYR A 340 5.21 -4.78 16.18
N ALA A 341 4.51 -5.75 15.60
CA ALA A 341 4.32 -5.82 14.16
C ALA A 341 3.48 -4.65 13.62
N ASP A 342 2.47 -4.19 14.38
CA ASP A 342 1.66 -3.02 14.03
C ASP A 342 2.45 -1.71 14.17
N ASP A 343 3.26 -1.56 15.22
CA ASP A 343 4.18 -0.42 15.37
C ASP A 343 5.17 -0.35 14.19
N TRP A 344 5.68 -1.50 13.77
CA TRP A 344 6.58 -1.58 12.63
C TRP A 344 5.89 -1.22 11.30
N GLU A 345 4.69 -1.76 11.07
CA GLU A 345 3.89 -1.44 9.89
C GLU A 345 3.63 0.06 9.78
N ASP A 346 3.28 0.71 10.90
CA ASP A 346 2.99 2.14 10.92
C ASP A 346 4.22 2.98 10.53
N ARG A 347 5.41 2.57 10.95
CA ARG A 347 6.69 3.21 10.57
C ARG A 347 7.02 3.01 9.10
N VAL A 348 6.94 1.78 8.61
CA VAL A 348 7.15 1.47 7.18
C VAL A 348 6.15 2.24 6.31
N ASP A 349 4.88 2.28 6.72
CA ASP A 349 3.86 3.02 5.99
C ASP A 349 4.10 4.54 6.03
N SER A 350 4.51 5.10 7.16
CA SER A 350 4.87 6.53 7.28
C SER A 350 6.04 6.88 6.37
N LEU A 351 7.08 6.05 6.35
CA LEU A 351 8.24 6.20 5.47
C LEU A 351 7.83 6.15 3.99
N CYS A 352 7.13 5.10 3.60
CA CYS A 352 6.80 4.86 2.19
C CYS A 352 5.77 5.85 1.65
N ARG A 353 4.71 6.16 2.41
CA ARG A 353 3.72 7.16 1.99
C ARG A 353 4.29 8.57 2.02
N GLY A 354 5.03 8.92 3.07
CA GLY A 354 5.57 10.25 3.26
C GLY A 354 6.66 10.62 2.25
N LEU A 355 7.55 9.69 1.94
CA LEU A 355 8.72 9.97 1.09
C LEU A 355 8.58 9.45 -0.33
N LEU A 356 7.93 8.30 -0.53
CA LEU A 356 7.83 7.63 -1.83
C LEU A 356 6.44 7.72 -2.47
N GLY A 357 5.41 8.11 -1.71
CA GLY A 357 4.02 8.10 -2.18
C GLY A 357 3.46 6.69 -2.42
N LEU A 358 4.03 5.65 -1.79
CA LEU A 358 3.69 4.25 -1.98
C LEU A 358 2.93 3.67 -0.78
N THR A 359 1.91 2.85 -1.05
CA THR A 359 1.09 2.20 0.00
C THR A 359 1.67 0.84 0.39
N MET A 360 2.88 0.83 0.96
CA MET A 360 3.65 -0.38 1.25
C MET A 360 2.97 -1.32 2.25
N ALA A 361 2.14 -0.83 3.15
CA ALA A 361 1.44 -1.64 4.17
C ALA A 361 0.62 -2.79 3.56
N CYS A 362 0.08 -2.64 2.34
CA CYS A 362 -0.62 -3.73 1.65
C CYS A 362 0.29 -4.94 1.34
N ALA A 363 1.60 -4.70 1.20
CA ALA A 363 2.58 -5.74 0.89
C ALA A 363 3.05 -6.53 2.12
N ARG A 364 2.54 -6.25 3.32
CA ARG A 364 2.86 -7.00 4.54
C ARG A 364 2.48 -8.48 4.45
N CYS A 365 1.33 -8.80 3.86
CA CYS A 365 0.78 -10.15 3.84
C CYS A 365 0.82 -10.81 2.46
N HIS A 366 0.78 -10.03 1.38
CA HIS A 366 0.77 -10.51 -0.01
C HIS A 366 1.33 -9.40 -0.92
N ASP A 367 1.74 -9.76 -2.13
CA ASP A 367 2.20 -8.78 -3.10
C ASP A 367 1.12 -7.72 -3.36
N HIS A 368 1.54 -6.45 -3.52
CA HIS A 368 0.60 -5.34 -3.68
C HIS A 368 -0.27 -5.52 -4.93
N LYS A 369 -1.56 -5.22 -4.81
CA LYS A 369 -2.55 -5.49 -5.86
C LYS A 369 -2.36 -4.66 -7.14
N TYR A 370 -1.85 -3.46 -7.01
CA TYR A 370 -1.80 -2.48 -8.11
C TYR A 370 -0.39 -1.99 -8.41
N ASP A 371 0.46 -1.85 -7.40
CA ASP A 371 1.81 -1.34 -7.52
C ASP A 371 2.83 -2.48 -7.58
N PRO A 372 3.97 -2.31 -8.25
CA PRO A 372 5.00 -3.34 -8.37
C PRO A 372 5.80 -3.49 -7.06
N LEU A 373 5.10 -3.81 -5.99
CA LEU A 373 5.63 -3.99 -4.64
C LEU A 373 5.35 -5.42 -4.17
N THR A 374 6.38 -6.12 -3.74
CA THR A 374 6.27 -7.50 -3.23
C THR A 374 6.29 -7.53 -1.71
N VAL A 375 5.83 -8.65 -1.13
CA VAL A 375 6.05 -8.96 0.30
C VAL A 375 7.54 -8.85 0.65
N LYS A 376 8.43 -9.24 -0.26
CA LYS A 376 9.86 -9.16 -0.09
C LYS A 376 10.37 -7.71 0.05
N ASP A 377 9.77 -6.79 -0.69
CA ASP A 377 10.11 -5.36 -0.59
C ASP A 377 9.68 -4.80 0.76
N TYR A 378 8.51 -5.19 1.27
CA TYR A 378 8.04 -4.79 2.61
C TYR A 378 9.01 -5.21 3.72
N TYR A 379 9.51 -6.45 3.67
CA TYR A 379 10.45 -6.96 4.69
C TYR A 379 11.91 -6.60 4.39
N GLY A 380 12.20 -5.95 3.28
CA GLY A 380 13.51 -5.45 2.89
C GLY A 380 13.80 -4.01 3.36
N ILE A 381 12.75 -3.29 3.75
CA ILE A 381 12.82 -1.94 4.32
C ILE A 381 13.09 -2.02 5.81
#